data_837a626e7dd7d37534d6144e0dde123e
#
_entry.id   837a626e7dd7d37534d6144e0dde123e
#
_cell.length_a   1.000
_cell.length_b   1.000
_cell.length_c   1.000
_cell.angle_alpha   90.00
_cell.angle_beta   90.00
_cell.angle_gamma   90.00
#
_symmetry.space_group_name_H-M   'P 1'
#
loop_
_entity.id
_entity.type
_entity.pdbx_description
1 polymer ?
#
loop_
_entity_poly.entity_id
_entity_poly.type
_entity_poly.pdbx_seq_one_letter_code
_entity_poly.pdbx_strand_id
1 'polypeptide(L)'
;MQAAPLRSRQSVIIDAPLEVVWEYNSDLSHIADFHPRVDKIEFIDGRSQRAAGVGYKCHLRGGRHTCIERDVEVVPMERIVTALPEDSFGVARLLPDYRVETTLAREDVGRTRIEFRHYYSIQGWKARLFHWIAGRRIAKESQATLNAMKRAIEALAPIGLPTSGCSAEPGVAPDRRPPPC
;
A
#
# COMPACT_ATOMS: atom_id res chain seq x y z
N MET A 1 -2.51 14.08 -23.74
CA MET A 1 -2.07 12.67 -23.71
C MET A 1 -3.19 11.87 -23.07
N GLN A 2 -3.63 10.79 -23.72
CA GLN A 2 -4.68 9.93 -23.17
C GLN A 2 -4.05 9.07 -22.05
N ALA A 3 -4.72 8.98 -20.91
CA ALA A 3 -4.23 8.17 -19.79
C ALA A 3 -4.16 6.69 -20.19
N ALA A 4 -3.11 5.98 -19.75
CA ALA A 4 -2.99 4.55 -19.99
C ALA A 4 -4.20 3.80 -19.38
N PRO A 5 -4.75 2.77 -20.07
CA PRO A 5 -5.92 2.06 -19.59
C PRO A 5 -5.61 1.16 -18.39
N LEU A 6 -6.60 0.98 -17.51
CA LEU A 6 -6.57 0.00 -16.42
C LEU A 6 -6.42 -1.42 -16.97
N ARG A 7 -5.46 -2.19 -16.47
CA ARG A 7 -5.15 -3.54 -16.91
C ARG A 7 -5.36 -4.62 -15.86
N SER A 8 -5.14 -4.30 -14.61
CA SER A 8 -5.42 -5.22 -13.52
C SER A 8 -5.73 -4.48 -12.23
N ARG A 9 -6.47 -5.14 -11.34
CA ARG A 9 -6.92 -4.60 -10.06
C ARG A 9 -6.90 -5.73 -9.04
N GLN A 10 -6.23 -5.53 -7.91
CA GLN A 10 -6.19 -6.43 -6.77
C GLN A 10 -6.42 -5.65 -5.50
N SER A 11 -7.08 -6.26 -4.52
CA SER A 11 -7.33 -5.61 -3.24
C SER A 11 -7.29 -6.60 -2.08
N VAL A 12 -7.08 -6.08 -0.88
CA VAL A 12 -7.17 -6.81 0.37
C VAL A 12 -7.77 -5.90 1.44
N ILE A 13 -8.41 -6.50 2.43
CA ILE A 13 -8.82 -5.80 3.65
C ILE A 13 -7.80 -6.15 4.73
N ILE A 14 -7.26 -5.13 5.37
CA ILE A 14 -6.30 -5.21 6.47
C ILE A 14 -7.04 -4.88 7.76
N ASP A 15 -6.90 -5.71 8.79
CA ASP A 15 -7.50 -5.51 10.10
C ASP A 15 -6.64 -4.54 10.93
N ALA A 16 -6.55 -3.31 10.41
CA ALA A 16 -5.86 -2.17 11.03
C ALA A 16 -6.51 -0.85 10.61
N PRO A 17 -6.44 0.20 11.47
CA PRO A 17 -6.90 1.55 11.14
C PRO A 17 -6.16 2.13 9.93
N LEU A 18 -6.83 3.02 9.19
CA LEU A 18 -6.29 3.66 7.99
C LEU A 18 -4.96 4.36 8.25
N GLU A 19 -4.84 4.99 9.40
CA GLU A 19 -3.65 5.72 9.84
C GLU A 19 -2.43 4.79 9.95
N VAL A 20 -2.61 3.62 10.55
CA VAL A 20 -1.56 2.61 10.71
C VAL A 20 -1.14 2.04 9.35
N VAL A 21 -2.13 1.73 8.49
CA VAL A 21 -1.86 1.24 7.13
C VAL A 21 -1.14 2.30 6.29
N TRP A 22 -1.55 3.56 6.42
CA TRP A 22 -0.91 4.67 5.72
C TRP A 22 0.53 4.89 6.20
N GLU A 23 0.77 4.96 7.50
CA GLU A 23 2.10 5.16 8.09
C GLU A 23 3.07 4.09 7.60
N TYR A 24 2.65 2.82 7.68
CA TYR A 24 3.46 1.69 7.21
C TYR A 24 3.75 1.77 5.70
N ASN A 25 2.74 2.08 4.88
CA ASN A 25 2.89 2.12 3.42
C ASN A 25 3.63 3.38 2.94
N SER A 26 3.65 4.45 3.71
CA SER A 26 4.34 5.70 3.35
C SER A 26 5.83 5.70 3.64
N ASP A 27 6.33 4.77 4.46
CA ASP A 27 7.77 4.56 4.63
C ASP A 27 8.27 3.50 3.66
N LEU A 28 9.07 3.94 2.69
CA LEU A 28 9.65 3.10 1.64
C LEU A 28 10.58 2.00 2.18
N SER A 29 11.13 2.16 3.40
CA SER A 29 12.00 1.16 4.02
C SER A 29 11.29 -0.18 4.24
N HIS A 30 9.97 -0.16 4.47
CA HIS A 30 9.17 -1.36 4.66
C HIS A 30 8.92 -2.17 3.38
N ILE A 31 9.19 -1.62 2.19
CA ILE A 31 8.95 -2.36 0.93
C ILE A 31 9.72 -3.68 0.92
N ALA A 32 10.97 -3.68 1.37
CA ALA A 32 11.78 -4.91 1.41
C ALA A 32 11.26 -5.94 2.43
N ASP A 33 10.52 -5.51 3.46
CA ASP A 33 9.99 -6.40 4.50
C ASP A 33 8.81 -7.25 4.00
N PHE A 34 7.99 -6.69 3.14
CA PHE A 34 6.78 -7.39 2.67
C PHE A 34 6.80 -7.75 1.19
N HIS A 35 7.56 -7.07 0.33
CA HIS A 35 7.49 -7.34 -1.10
C HIS A 35 8.25 -8.64 -1.44
N PRO A 36 7.59 -9.69 -2.01
CA PRO A 36 8.15 -11.04 -2.13
C PRO A 36 9.37 -11.15 -3.06
N ARG A 37 9.77 -10.08 -3.72
CA ARG A 37 10.88 -10.06 -4.69
C ARG A 37 11.87 -8.96 -4.48
N VAL A 38 11.58 -7.98 -3.65
CA VAL A 38 12.49 -6.87 -3.35
C VAL A 38 13.37 -7.27 -2.18
N ASP A 39 14.66 -7.31 -2.41
CA ASP A 39 15.66 -7.66 -1.39
C ASP A 39 16.18 -6.43 -0.66
N LYS A 40 16.19 -5.29 -1.35
CA LYS A 40 16.73 -4.03 -0.83
C LYS A 40 16.14 -2.84 -1.56
N ILE A 41 15.94 -1.74 -0.83
CA ILE A 41 15.63 -0.41 -1.38
C ILE A 41 16.86 0.49 -1.26
N GLU A 42 17.09 1.30 -2.30
CA GLU A 42 18.07 2.36 -2.34
C GLU A 42 17.36 3.69 -2.62
N PHE A 43 17.45 4.63 -1.70
CA PHE A 43 16.80 5.93 -1.83
C PHE A 43 17.65 6.83 -2.73
N ILE A 44 17.13 7.21 -3.91
CA ILE A 44 17.87 7.99 -4.92
C ILE A 44 18.17 9.40 -4.41
N ASP A 45 17.25 9.99 -3.67
CA ASP A 45 17.33 11.35 -3.12
C ASP A 45 17.45 11.38 -1.58
N GLY A 46 17.75 10.24 -0.96
CA GLY A 46 17.95 10.09 0.47
C GLY A 46 16.67 10.14 1.32
N ARG A 47 15.47 10.22 0.68
CA ARG A 47 14.18 10.27 1.38
C ARG A 47 13.56 8.88 1.47
N SER A 48 13.23 8.46 2.68
CA SER A 48 12.50 7.21 2.92
C SER A 48 10.97 7.40 2.90
N GLN A 49 10.49 8.63 3.11
CA GLN A 49 9.05 8.92 3.12
C GLN A 49 8.55 9.25 1.72
N ARG A 50 7.39 8.68 1.37
CA ARG A 50 6.72 8.94 0.08
C ARG A 50 6.27 10.38 -0.04
N ALA A 51 6.58 10.99 -1.16
CA ALA A 51 6.06 12.29 -1.59
C ALA A 51 6.13 12.38 -3.11
N ALA A 52 5.38 13.26 -3.72
CA ALA A 52 5.46 13.50 -5.16
C ALA A 52 6.89 13.85 -5.58
N GLY A 53 7.41 13.14 -6.59
CA GLY A 53 8.76 13.28 -7.09
C GLY A 53 9.81 12.39 -6.43
N VAL A 54 9.52 11.73 -5.29
CA VAL A 54 10.46 10.81 -4.63
C VAL A 54 10.73 9.61 -5.51
N GLY A 55 12.01 9.32 -5.73
CA GLY A 55 12.47 8.17 -6.50
C GLY A 55 13.26 7.19 -5.63
N TYR A 56 13.09 5.91 -5.90
CA TYR A 56 13.82 4.83 -5.23
C TYR A 56 14.11 3.69 -6.19
N LYS A 57 15.19 2.96 -5.89
CA LYS A 57 15.64 1.82 -6.67
C LYS A 57 15.40 0.53 -5.88
N CYS A 58 14.63 -0.36 -6.48
CA CYS A 58 14.41 -1.68 -5.94
C CYS A 58 15.46 -2.67 -6.50
N HIS A 59 16.09 -3.42 -5.62
CA HIS A 59 16.94 -4.56 -5.96
C HIS A 59 16.14 -5.85 -5.79
N LEU A 60 16.11 -6.67 -6.86
CA LEU A 60 15.26 -7.85 -6.91
C LEU A 60 16.08 -9.12 -7.13
N ARG A 61 15.64 -10.21 -6.53
CA ARG A 61 16.19 -11.58 -6.72
C ARG A 61 17.70 -11.67 -6.46
N GLY A 62 18.13 -11.25 -5.30
CA GLY A 62 19.53 -11.25 -4.92
C GLY A 62 20.37 -10.24 -5.71
N GLY A 63 19.77 -9.10 -6.07
CA GLY A 63 20.41 -8.03 -6.79
C GLY A 63 20.60 -8.26 -8.31
N ARG A 64 20.07 -9.38 -8.86
CA ARG A 64 20.21 -9.70 -10.31
C ARG A 64 19.43 -8.74 -11.20
N HIS A 65 18.39 -8.15 -10.68
CA HIS A 65 17.53 -7.21 -11.39
C HIS A 65 17.31 -5.97 -10.55
N THR A 66 17.09 -4.87 -11.25
CA THR A 66 16.76 -3.59 -10.60
C THR A 66 15.60 -2.93 -11.33
N CYS A 67 14.83 -2.14 -10.61
CA CYS A 67 13.90 -1.18 -11.20
C CYS A 67 13.97 0.14 -10.42
N ILE A 68 13.70 1.22 -11.14
CA ILE A 68 13.51 2.54 -10.54
C ILE A 68 12.02 2.81 -10.51
N GLU A 69 11.55 3.17 -9.36
CA GLU A 69 10.18 3.61 -9.13
C GLU A 69 10.18 5.07 -8.71
N ARG A 70 9.13 5.80 -9.07
CA ARG A 70 8.96 7.21 -8.72
C ARG A 70 7.51 7.48 -8.37
N ASP A 71 7.29 8.03 -7.18
CA ASP A 71 5.98 8.49 -6.80
C ASP A 71 5.65 9.79 -7.54
N VAL A 72 4.69 9.75 -8.44
CA VAL A 72 4.27 10.90 -9.27
C VAL A 72 3.14 11.70 -8.62
N GLU A 73 2.38 11.05 -7.75
CA GLU A 73 1.33 11.68 -6.96
C GLU A 73 1.21 10.97 -5.61
N VAL A 74 1.06 11.75 -4.54
CA VAL A 74 0.80 11.25 -3.18
C VAL A 74 -0.26 12.14 -2.55
N VAL A 75 -1.42 11.54 -2.27
CA VAL A 75 -2.51 12.14 -1.49
C VAL A 75 -2.58 11.39 -0.17
N PRO A 76 -2.21 12.01 0.95
CA PRO A 76 -2.15 11.34 2.24
C PRO A 76 -3.48 10.65 2.61
N MET A 77 -3.39 9.44 3.18
CA MET A 77 -4.52 8.61 3.60
C MET A 77 -5.45 8.12 2.48
N GLU A 78 -5.17 8.45 1.22
CA GLU A 78 -6.08 8.20 0.11
C GLU A 78 -5.39 7.46 -1.04
N ARG A 79 -4.31 8.02 -1.60
CA ARG A 79 -3.78 7.56 -2.89
C ARG A 79 -2.29 7.81 -3.07
N ILE A 80 -1.62 6.85 -3.67
CA ILE A 80 -0.26 6.97 -4.18
C ILE A 80 -0.27 6.50 -5.63
N VAL A 81 0.34 7.26 -6.54
CA VAL A 81 0.60 6.84 -7.92
C VAL A 81 2.10 6.73 -8.12
N THR A 82 2.56 5.52 -8.37
CA THR A 82 3.98 5.21 -8.60
C THR A 82 4.19 4.84 -10.06
N ALA A 83 5.10 5.52 -10.74
CA ALA A 83 5.53 5.20 -12.09
C ALA A 83 6.76 4.29 -12.07
N LEU A 84 6.91 3.46 -13.10
CA LEU A 84 8.07 2.61 -13.36
C LEU A 84 8.81 3.15 -14.61
N PRO A 85 9.67 4.17 -14.47
CA PRO A 85 10.37 4.75 -15.60
C PRO A 85 11.44 3.84 -16.20
N GLU A 86 12.08 3.00 -15.38
CA GLU A 86 13.20 2.17 -15.79
C GLU A 86 13.24 0.84 -15.05
N ASP A 87 13.60 -0.22 -15.76
CA ASP A 87 13.88 -1.55 -15.19
C ASP A 87 14.90 -2.33 -16.03
N SER A 88 15.61 -3.26 -15.39
CA SER A 88 16.63 -4.10 -16.03
C SER A 88 16.05 -5.33 -16.74
N PHE A 89 14.74 -5.60 -16.62
CA PHE A 89 14.07 -6.76 -17.21
C PHE A 89 13.10 -6.41 -18.34
N GLY A 90 13.00 -5.14 -18.73
CA GLY A 90 12.35 -4.65 -19.94
C GLY A 90 10.85 -4.44 -19.87
N VAL A 91 10.24 -4.43 -18.69
CA VAL A 91 8.80 -4.15 -18.50
C VAL A 91 8.47 -2.72 -18.91
N ALA A 92 9.25 -1.73 -18.45
CA ALA A 92 9.04 -0.32 -18.79
C ALA A 92 9.07 -0.08 -20.31
N ARG A 93 9.93 -0.81 -21.04
CA ARG A 93 10.01 -0.73 -22.52
C ARG A 93 8.85 -1.42 -23.21
N LEU A 94 8.39 -2.58 -22.70
CA LEU A 94 7.35 -3.39 -23.33
C LEU A 94 5.95 -2.91 -22.98
N LEU A 95 5.78 -2.29 -21.82
CA LEU A 95 4.53 -1.76 -21.28
C LEU A 95 4.71 -0.27 -20.96
N PRO A 96 4.74 0.60 -21.98
CA PRO A 96 4.92 2.05 -21.77
C PRO A 96 3.87 2.62 -20.83
N ASP A 97 4.23 3.72 -20.15
CA ASP A 97 3.38 4.45 -19.20
C ASP A 97 2.96 3.60 -18.00
N TYR A 98 3.77 2.60 -17.62
CA TYR A 98 3.45 1.72 -16.49
C TYR A 98 3.36 2.51 -15.19
N ARG A 99 2.20 2.40 -14.54
CA ARG A 99 1.91 3.02 -13.24
C ARG A 99 1.14 2.06 -12.37
N VAL A 100 1.42 2.14 -11.09
CA VAL A 100 0.62 1.50 -10.04
C VAL A 100 -0.05 2.60 -9.24
N GLU A 101 -1.36 2.58 -9.18
CA GLU A 101 -2.14 3.39 -8.27
C GLU A 101 -2.49 2.53 -7.05
N THR A 102 -2.03 2.95 -5.90
CA THR A 102 -2.39 2.39 -4.60
C THR A 102 -3.46 3.27 -3.98
N THR A 103 -4.63 2.73 -3.70
CA THR A 103 -5.70 3.46 -3.00
C THR A 103 -5.98 2.83 -1.66
N LEU A 104 -6.27 3.68 -0.67
CA LEU A 104 -6.64 3.30 0.68
C LEU A 104 -8.03 3.84 0.98
N ALA A 105 -8.85 3.04 1.64
CA ALA A 105 -10.18 3.46 2.08
C ALA A 105 -10.57 2.76 3.38
N ARG A 106 -11.21 3.49 4.29
CA ARG A 106 -11.84 2.86 5.46
C ARG A 106 -12.93 1.91 4.96
N GLU A 107 -12.86 0.67 5.39
CA GLU A 107 -13.91 -0.33 5.12
C GLU A 107 -14.90 -0.37 6.27
N ASP A 108 -14.36 -0.27 7.50
CA ASP A 108 -15.09 -0.40 8.75
C ASP A 108 -14.24 0.20 9.89
N VAL A 109 -14.77 0.19 11.10
CA VAL A 109 -14.00 0.59 12.30
C VAL A 109 -12.80 -0.36 12.47
N GLY A 110 -11.59 0.20 12.40
CA GLY A 110 -10.35 -0.58 12.54
C GLY A 110 -10.00 -1.45 11.33
N ARG A 111 -10.65 -1.27 10.17
CA ARG A 111 -10.37 -2.03 8.96
C ARG A 111 -10.16 -1.11 7.77
N THR A 112 -9.15 -1.42 6.98
CA THR A 112 -8.76 -0.63 5.81
C THR A 112 -8.70 -1.51 4.58
N ARG A 113 -9.35 -1.08 3.50
CA ARG A 113 -9.16 -1.64 2.17
C ARG A 113 -7.95 -0.97 1.52
N ILE A 114 -7.00 -1.76 1.05
CA ILE A 114 -5.93 -1.33 0.17
C ILE A 114 -6.09 -2.00 -1.19
N GLU A 115 -5.87 -1.24 -2.26
CA GLU A 115 -6.07 -1.72 -3.62
C GLU A 115 -4.94 -1.25 -4.52
N PHE A 116 -4.42 -2.17 -5.36
CA PHE A 116 -3.47 -1.88 -6.42
C PHE A 116 -4.18 -1.90 -7.76
N ARG A 117 -4.02 -0.83 -8.54
CA ARG A 117 -4.50 -0.70 -9.92
C ARG A 117 -3.30 -0.48 -10.84
N HIS A 118 -3.15 -1.34 -11.84
CA HIS A 118 -2.05 -1.27 -12.79
C HIS A 118 -2.54 -0.68 -14.11
N TYR A 119 -1.86 0.36 -14.56
CA TYR A 119 -2.14 1.05 -15.82
C TYR A 119 -0.91 0.98 -16.70
N TYR A 120 -1.08 0.60 -17.96
CA TYR A 120 -0.02 0.63 -18.96
C TYR A 120 -0.58 0.53 -20.38
N SER A 121 0.19 1.04 -21.36
CA SER A 121 -0.08 0.94 -22.75
C SER A 121 0.47 -0.36 -23.33
N ILE A 122 -0.15 -0.87 -24.40
CA ILE A 122 0.30 -2.04 -25.14
C ILE A 122 0.48 -1.62 -26.59
N GLN A 123 1.71 -1.61 -27.06
CA GLN A 123 2.05 -1.19 -28.42
C GLN A 123 2.70 -2.33 -29.21
N GLY A 124 2.08 -2.68 -30.35
CA GLY A 124 2.58 -3.73 -31.24
C GLY A 124 2.27 -5.16 -30.79
N TRP A 125 2.56 -6.12 -31.68
CA TRP A 125 2.18 -7.52 -31.49
C TRP A 125 3.02 -8.22 -30.39
N LYS A 126 4.30 -7.87 -30.26
CA LYS A 126 5.17 -8.41 -29.20
C LYS A 126 4.68 -8.04 -27.80
N ALA A 127 4.23 -6.79 -27.63
CA ALA A 127 3.67 -6.33 -26.36
C ALA A 127 2.32 -7.01 -26.06
N ARG A 128 1.49 -7.30 -27.07
CA ARG A 128 0.24 -8.08 -26.90
C ARG A 128 0.50 -9.49 -26.42
N LEU A 129 1.48 -10.18 -27.01
CA LEU A 129 1.87 -11.53 -26.58
C LEU A 129 2.46 -11.51 -25.16
N PHE A 130 3.34 -10.55 -24.89
CA PHE A 130 3.93 -10.35 -23.57
C PHE A 130 2.86 -10.06 -22.52
N HIS A 131 1.91 -9.19 -22.80
CA HIS A 131 0.80 -8.86 -21.90
C HIS A 131 -0.04 -10.09 -21.54
N TRP A 132 -0.36 -10.95 -22.50
CA TRP A 132 -1.14 -12.16 -22.24
C TRP A 132 -0.48 -13.07 -21.18
N ILE A 133 0.85 -13.19 -21.22
CA ILE A 133 1.63 -13.99 -20.26
C ILE A 133 1.86 -13.18 -18.96
N ALA A 134 2.36 -11.95 -19.08
CA ALA A 134 2.77 -11.13 -17.98
C ALA A 134 1.59 -10.58 -17.16
N GLY A 135 0.44 -10.31 -17.78
CA GLY A 135 -0.72 -9.75 -17.09
C GLY A 135 -1.20 -10.63 -15.93
N ARG A 136 -1.27 -11.97 -16.17
CA ARG A 136 -1.60 -12.93 -15.09
C ARG A 136 -0.54 -12.95 -13.98
N ARG A 137 0.72 -12.82 -14.39
CA ARG A 137 1.84 -12.81 -13.44
C ARG A 137 1.84 -11.53 -12.61
N ILE A 138 1.65 -10.36 -13.23
CA ILE A 138 1.51 -9.07 -12.54
C ILE A 138 0.38 -9.15 -11.51
N ALA A 139 -0.81 -9.64 -11.90
CA ALA A 139 -1.94 -9.78 -10.99
C ALA A 139 -1.63 -10.71 -9.80
N LYS A 140 -1.00 -11.86 -10.07
CA LYS A 140 -0.61 -12.82 -9.02
C LYS A 140 0.42 -12.23 -8.05
N GLU A 141 1.42 -11.53 -8.58
CA GLU A 141 2.46 -10.90 -7.78
C GLU A 141 1.91 -9.74 -6.95
N SER A 142 1.06 -8.90 -7.52
CA SER A 142 0.38 -7.83 -6.80
C SER A 142 -0.47 -8.37 -5.66
N GLN A 143 -1.24 -9.44 -5.90
CA GLN A 143 -2.00 -10.07 -4.83
C GLN A 143 -1.10 -10.67 -3.74
N ALA A 144 0.03 -11.28 -4.11
CA ALA A 144 1.00 -11.80 -3.16
C ALA A 144 1.63 -10.69 -2.31
N THR A 145 1.95 -9.55 -2.93
CA THR A 145 2.47 -8.35 -2.25
C THR A 145 1.44 -7.78 -1.27
N LEU A 146 0.19 -7.61 -1.69
CA LEU A 146 -0.89 -7.15 -0.82
C LEU A 146 -1.13 -8.08 0.38
N ASN A 147 -1.12 -9.38 0.16
CA ASN A 147 -1.28 -10.36 1.23
C ASN A 147 -0.08 -10.35 2.20
N ALA A 148 1.12 -10.10 1.71
CA ALA A 148 2.31 -9.99 2.56
C ALA A 148 2.30 -8.69 3.36
N MET A 149 1.92 -7.57 2.74
CA MET A 149 1.72 -6.28 3.41
C MET A 149 0.65 -6.40 4.51
N LYS A 150 -0.50 -7.06 4.22
CA LYS A 150 -1.54 -7.34 5.22
C LYS A 150 -0.94 -8.03 6.44
N ARG A 151 -0.22 -9.13 6.24
CA ARG A 151 0.39 -9.88 7.36
C ARG A 151 1.39 -9.03 8.15
N ALA A 152 2.21 -8.23 7.48
CA ALA A 152 3.20 -7.38 8.12
C ALA A 152 2.53 -6.31 9.00
N ILE A 153 1.51 -5.63 8.48
CA ILE A 153 0.80 -4.57 9.21
C ILE A 153 0.01 -5.15 10.38
N GLU A 154 -0.70 -6.26 10.19
CA GLU A 154 -1.49 -6.89 11.24
C GLU A 154 -0.62 -7.48 12.37
N ALA A 155 0.62 -7.86 12.06
CA ALA A 155 1.59 -8.28 13.08
C ALA A 155 2.09 -7.10 13.95
N LEU A 156 2.03 -5.87 13.44
CA LEU A 156 2.41 -4.65 14.18
C LEU A 156 1.23 -4.05 14.96
N ALA A 157 0.00 -4.25 14.46
CA ALA A 157 -1.18 -3.79 15.17
C ALA A 157 -1.33 -4.58 16.47
N PRO A 158 -1.31 -3.96 17.65
CA PRO A 158 -1.55 -4.68 18.89
C PRO A 158 -2.93 -5.32 18.78
N ILE A 159 -2.99 -6.64 19.02
CA ILE A 159 -4.23 -7.42 19.14
C ILE A 159 -5.14 -6.63 20.08
N GLY A 160 -6.26 -6.13 19.52
CA GLY A 160 -7.13 -5.12 20.11
C GLY A 160 -7.21 -5.13 21.62
N LEU A 161 -6.89 -4.01 22.20
CA LEU A 161 -7.41 -3.69 23.54
C LEU A 161 -8.94 -3.78 23.45
N PRO A 162 -9.59 -4.64 24.26
CA PRO A 162 -11.04 -4.58 24.39
C PRO A 162 -11.38 -3.15 24.79
N THR A 163 -12.22 -2.49 24.02
CA THR A 163 -12.81 -1.23 24.43
C THR A 163 -13.46 -1.47 25.79
N SER A 164 -12.80 -1.02 26.85
CA SER A 164 -13.36 -1.03 28.19
C SER A 164 -14.67 -0.25 28.09
N GLY A 165 -15.76 -0.99 28.03
CA GLY A 165 -17.08 -0.42 28.16
C GLY A 165 -17.07 0.41 29.45
N CYS A 166 -17.24 1.69 29.30
CA CYS A 166 -17.51 2.61 30.40
C CYS A 166 -18.88 2.18 30.95
N SER A 167 -18.86 1.24 31.88
CA SER A 167 -20.02 0.91 32.71
C SER A 167 -20.27 2.15 33.56
N ALA A 168 -21.26 2.94 33.16
CA ALA A 168 -21.83 3.98 34.01
C ALA A 168 -22.36 3.31 35.26
N GLU A 169 -21.71 3.50 36.36
CA GLU A 169 -22.27 3.16 37.69
C GLU A 169 -23.55 3.99 37.92
N PRO A 170 -24.65 3.33 38.32
CA PRO A 170 -25.88 4.07 38.65
C PRO A 170 -25.63 4.90 39.92
N GLY A 171 -25.87 6.20 39.80
CA GLY A 171 -25.67 7.20 40.79
C GLY A 171 -26.32 6.86 42.13
N VAL A 172 -25.52 6.92 43.21
CA VAL A 172 -25.96 6.99 44.59
C VAL A 172 -26.53 8.39 44.82
N ALA A 173 -27.82 8.43 45.14
CA ALA A 173 -28.52 9.65 45.52
C ALA A 173 -27.96 10.22 46.85
N PRO A 174 -27.79 11.55 47.01
CA PRO A 174 -27.34 12.13 48.26
C PRO A 174 -28.49 12.13 49.27
N ASP A 175 -28.21 11.50 50.43
CA ASP A 175 -29.05 11.51 51.65
C ASP A 175 -29.15 12.97 52.21
N ARG A 176 -30.33 13.56 52.06
CA ARG A 176 -30.67 14.85 52.66
C ARG A 176 -31.17 14.61 54.11
N ARG A 177 -30.30 14.79 55.11
CA ARG A 177 -30.78 15.00 56.49
C ARG A 177 -30.71 16.50 56.83
N PRO A 178 -31.78 17.06 57.46
CA PRO A 178 -31.75 18.44 57.95
C PRO A 178 -30.96 18.55 59.25
N PRO A 179 -30.38 19.73 59.54
CA PRO A 179 -29.63 19.96 60.79
C PRO A 179 -30.58 20.07 62.02
N PRO A 180 -30.11 19.68 63.24
CA PRO A 180 -30.88 19.85 64.42
C PRO A 180 -30.81 21.30 64.90
N CYS A 181 -31.90 21.72 65.60
CA CYS A 181 -32.06 23.01 66.30
C CYS A 181 -31.02 23.29 67.34
#